data_93282194a43c0fa26abeafd81e648223
#
_entry.id   93282194a43c0fa26abeafd81e648223
#
_cell.length_a   1.000
_cell.length_b   1.000
_cell.length_c   1.000
_cell.angle_alpha   90.00
_cell.angle_beta   90.00
_cell.angle_gamma   90.00
#
_symmetry.space_group_name_H-M   'P 1'
#
loop_
_entity.id
_entity.type
_entity.pdbx_description
1 polymer ?
#
loop_
_entity_poly.entity_id
_entity_poly.type
_entity_poly.pdbx_seq_one_letter_code
_entity_poly.pdbx_strand_id
1 'polypeptide(L)'
;MKVMQSVALLLLVMTLTACSTAQQTQGDETSEQGEQAEQGSEDEQVTIVYSRGKDDTKGTEKLVEAFEEKYPNIKVDVREMPTDTGKQHDAYVTAFNARSSEIDVLDIDVIWPAEFAQAGYTMELDRFIEQDGFDLAQYNEGALAAAQFNGKQWALPKFIDAGLLFYRKDVVSDDEVPTTWDELQQLAKEKQGENGTKFGYAFQGMQYEGLVCNAIEFVASYGGAIIDENGDVVVNSPETIKGLEKMVEIARSDIVPDNVTTFTEPETYTAFIEGQSVIIRNWPYVYALANDEDQSKIVGNVGVAPLPAGDKGSAAALGGWMTAINKNSEHPKEAWEFLKFAAGPEGQKINAIYGGRAPAIPALYEDEEVLEANPFYAEEGFVKALENAVPRPVAANYQEISEVMQIHISQAMTGQITVEEAVQRMEADIDEKLVQ
;
A
#
# COMPACT_ATOMS: atom_id res chain seq x y z
N MET A 1 -59.43 17.82 -19.46
CA MET A 1 -60.39 16.71 -19.31
C MET A 1 -59.82 15.83 -18.22
N LYS A 2 -60.21 15.98 -16.94
CA LYS A 2 -61.27 15.26 -16.22
C LYS A 2 -61.18 13.75 -16.51
N VAL A 3 -60.91 12.86 -15.53
CA VAL A 3 -61.75 12.40 -14.40
C VAL A 3 -60.80 11.58 -13.51
N MET A 4 -60.48 11.73 -12.29
CA MET A 4 -61.16 11.70 -10.98
C MET A 4 -61.97 10.40 -10.72
N GLN A 5 -61.74 9.87 -9.56
CA GLN A 5 -62.53 9.01 -8.64
C GLN A 5 -61.82 7.71 -8.25
N SER A 6 -61.75 7.24 -7.06
CA SER A 6 -62.18 7.51 -5.68
C SER A 6 -62.14 6.19 -4.92
N VAL A 7 -61.52 6.18 -3.74
CA VAL A 7 -61.96 5.61 -2.45
C VAL A 7 -62.53 4.18 -2.38
N ALA A 8 -61.94 3.34 -1.49
CA ALA A 8 -62.70 2.66 -0.44
C ALA A 8 -61.79 2.16 0.70
N LEU A 9 -62.06 2.68 1.85
CA LEU A 9 -61.65 2.35 3.22
C LEU A 9 -62.46 1.13 3.70
N LEU A 10 -61.81 0.14 4.33
CA LEU A 10 -62.55 -0.82 5.19
C LEU A 10 -61.75 -1.11 6.46
N LEU A 11 -62.17 -0.49 7.54
CA LEU A 11 -61.92 -0.88 8.93
C LEU A 11 -62.74 -2.13 9.27
N LEU A 12 -62.14 -3.07 9.97
CA LEU A 12 -62.93 -4.00 10.81
C LEU A 12 -62.20 -4.22 12.15
N VAL A 13 -62.85 -3.73 13.19
CA VAL A 13 -62.61 -3.92 14.61
C VAL A 13 -63.53 -5.04 15.08
N MET A 14 -63.07 -5.87 15.98
CA MET A 14 -63.81 -6.55 17.07
C MET A 14 -62.92 -7.62 17.72
N THR A 15 -62.70 -7.66 18.92
CA THR A 15 -63.15 -7.44 20.30
C THR A 15 -62.77 -8.60 21.16
N LEU A 16 -62.11 -8.29 22.22
CA LEU A 16 -62.09 -8.77 23.60
C LEU A 16 -63.00 -9.91 24.01
N THR A 17 -62.45 -10.85 24.79
CA THR A 17 -63.02 -11.34 26.05
C THR A 17 -61.92 -11.98 26.91
N ALA A 18 -61.71 -11.70 27.98
CA ALA A 18 -61.67 -11.48 29.41
C ALA A 18 -61.97 -12.72 30.26
N CYS A 19 -61.14 -12.85 31.29
CA CYS A 19 -61.35 -13.32 32.65
C CYS A 19 -61.52 -14.83 32.93
N SER A 20 -60.66 -15.37 33.82
CA SER A 20 -61.09 -15.74 35.19
C SER A 20 -59.90 -16.23 36.07
N THR A 21 -59.65 -15.46 37.13
CA THR A 21 -59.52 -15.71 38.57
C THR A 21 -58.87 -17.00 39.11
N ALA A 22 -57.74 -16.81 39.77
CA ALA A 22 -57.37 -17.00 41.18
C ALA A 22 -57.33 -18.43 41.78
N GLN A 23 -56.20 -18.81 42.35
CA GLN A 23 -56.09 -18.97 43.80
C GLN A 23 -54.65 -19.33 44.28
N GLN A 24 -54.23 -18.66 45.36
CA GLN A 24 -52.98 -18.86 46.08
C GLN A 24 -52.84 -20.23 46.72
N THR A 25 -51.61 -20.77 46.72
CA THR A 25 -51.08 -21.50 47.86
C THR A 25 -49.58 -21.24 47.96
N GLN A 26 -49.12 -20.81 49.13
CA GLN A 26 -47.72 -20.66 49.54
C GLN A 26 -47.05 -22.04 49.62
N GLY A 27 -45.78 -22.06 49.19
CA GLY A 27 -44.83 -23.11 49.46
C GLY A 27 -43.43 -22.56 49.25
N ASP A 28 -42.75 -22.38 50.36
CA ASP A 28 -41.33 -22.01 50.45
C ASP A 28 -40.47 -23.10 49.85
N GLU A 29 -39.62 -22.77 48.85
CA GLU A 29 -38.40 -23.52 48.56
C GLU A 29 -37.38 -22.60 47.87
N THR A 30 -36.22 -22.59 48.43
CA THR A 30 -34.98 -21.93 48.05
C THR A 30 -34.62 -22.09 46.59
N SER A 31 -34.55 -20.98 45.86
CA SER A 31 -34.01 -20.93 44.51
C SER A 31 -32.49 -20.77 44.53
N GLU A 32 -31.77 -21.79 44.15
CA GLU A 32 -30.44 -21.67 43.60
C GLU A 32 -30.55 -20.93 42.26
N GLN A 33 -30.04 -19.70 42.21
CA GLN A 33 -29.74 -19.02 40.97
C GLN A 33 -28.53 -19.70 40.34
N GLY A 34 -28.78 -20.58 39.39
CA GLY A 34 -27.79 -21.00 38.43
C GLY A 34 -27.49 -19.82 37.51
N GLU A 35 -26.28 -19.29 37.55
CA GLU A 35 -25.69 -18.52 36.49
C GLU A 35 -25.73 -19.36 35.21
N GLN A 36 -26.65 -19.05 34.32
CA GLN A 36 -26.52 -19.45 32.94
C GLN A 36 -25.39 -18.58 32.38
N ALA A 37 -24.19 -19.11 32.36
CA ALA A 37 -23.15 -18.66 31.47
C ALA A 37 -23.75 -18.71 30.04
N GLU A 38 -23.76 -17.61 29.36
CA GLU A 38 -23.93 -17.56 27.91
C GLU A 38 -22.80 -18.40 27.29
N GLN A 39 -23.09 -19.66 27.03
CA GLN A 39 -22.37 -20.46 26.07
C GLN A 39 -22.73 -19.87 24.70
N GLY A 40 -21.93 -18.88 24.26
CA GLY A 40 -21.86 -18.49 22.87
C GLY A 40 -21.50 -19.72 22.06
N SER A 41 -22.23 -19.97 21.01
CA SER A 41 -22.03 -21.08 20.09
C SER A 41 -20.62 -20.95 19.47
N GLU A 42 -19.68 -21.79 19.87
CA GLU A 42 -18.31 -21.88 19.36
C GLU A 42 -18.24 -22.45 17.92
N ASP A 43 -19.36 -22.63 17.22
CA ASP A 43 -19.44 -23.34 15.94
C ASP A 43 -19.97 -22.51 14.75
N GLU A 44 -20.22 -21.22 14.89
CA GLU A 44 -20.69 -20.42 13.76
C GLU A 44 -19.51 -19.85 12.97
N GLN A 45 -19.31 -20.34 11.73
CA GLN A 45 -18.28 -19.85 10.83
C GLN A 45 -18.61 -18.44 10.35
N VAL A 46 -17.71 -17.50 10.57
CA VAL A 46 -17.79 -16.11 10.10
C VAL A 46 -16.92 -15.95 8.86
N THR A 47 -17.42 -15.22 7.85
CA THR A 47 -16.61 -14.83 6.70
C THR A 47 -16.38 -13.32 6.77
N ILE A 48 -15.13 -12.91 6.77
CA ILE A 48 -14.70 -11.51 6.65
C ILE A 48 -14.23 -11.22 5.23
N VAL A 49 -14.45 -10.00 4.77
CA VAL A 49 -13.96 -9.53 3.47
C VAL A 49 -12.68 -8.71 3.67
N TYR A 50 -11.58 -9.21 3.12
CA TYR A 50 -10.30 -8.53 3.10
C TYR A 50 -10.03 -7.91 1.74
N SER A 51 -9.98 -6.58 1.68
CA SER A 51 -9.75 -5.82 0.45
C SER A 51 -8.33 -5.30 0.35
N ARG A 52 -7.70 -5.52 -0.80
CA ARG A 52 -6.32 -5.11 -1.07
C ARG A 52 -6.07 -4.94 -2.56
N GLY A 53 -5.00 -4.24 -2.93
CA GLY A 53 -4.53 -4.18 -4.31
C GLY A 53 -4.18 -5.58 -4.84
N LYS A 54 -4.22 -5.76 -6.16
CA LYS A 54 -3.88 -7.04 -6.81
C LYS A 54 -2.51 -7.56 -6.33
N ASP A 55 -2.41 -8.86 -6.08
CA ASP A 55 -1.17 -9.54 -5.71
C ASP A 55 -0.78 -10.57 -6.77
N ASP A 56 0.29 -10.31 -7.49
CA ASP A 56 0.83 -11.23 -8.48
C ASP A 56 1.86 -12.21 -7.87
N THR A 57 2.10 -12.10 -6.54
CA THR A 57 2.91 -13.04 -5.75
C THR A 57 2.03 -14.11 -5.08
N LYS A 58 2.65 -15.03 -4.35
CA LYS A 58 1.95 -16.04 -3.54
C LYS A 58 1.68 -15.56 -2.10
N GLY A 59 2.07 -14.33 -1.74
CA GLY A 59 2.03 -13.83 -0.37
C GLY A 59 0.64 -13.82 0.25
N THR A 60 -0.35 -13.29 -0.45
CA THR A 60 -1.73 -13.20 0.05
C THR A 60 -2.39 -14.58 0.19
N GLU A 61 -2.20 -15.47 -0.80
CA GLU A 61 -2.72 -16.84 -0.73
C GLU A 61 -2.19 -17.55 0.51
N LYS A 62 -0.87 -17.52 0.72
CA LYS A 62 -0.23 -18.18 1.87
C LYS A 62 -0.60 -17.56 3.21
N LEU A 63 -0.78 -16.23 3.24
CA LEU A 63 -1.25 -15.52 4.43
C LEU A 63 -2.64 -15.99 4.85
N VAL A 64 -3.57 -16.08 3.89
CA VAL A 64 -4.95 -16.50 4.14
C VAL A 64 -5.01 -17.98 4.53
N GLU A 65 -4.29 -18.85 3.82
CA GLU A 65 -4.19 -20.28 4.18
C GLU A 65 -3.73 -20.47 5.63
N ALA A 66 -2.63 -19.82 6.02
CA ALA A 66 -2.09 -19.93 7.38
C ALA A 66 -3.02 -19.33 8.44
N PHE A 67 -3.70 -18.23 8.13
CA PHE A 67 -4.70 -17.65 9.02
C PHE A 67 -5.88 -18.60 9.22
N GLU A 68 -6.46 -19.13 8.15
CA GLU A 68 -7.62 -20.04 8.24
C GLU A 68 -7.29 -21.38 8.89
N GLU A 69 -6.04 -21.84 8.81
CA GLU A 69 -5.56 -23.01 9.57
C GLU A 69 -5.53 -22.71 11.08
N LYS A 70 -5.09 -21.51 11.46
CA LYS A 70 -5.00 -21.08 12.86
C LYS A 70 -6.35 -20.70 13.46
N TYR A 71 -7.24 -20.14 12.66
CA TYR A 71 -8.57 -19.66 13.04
C TYR A 71 -9.67 -20.31 12.18
N PRO A 72 -9.95 -21.62 12.35
CA PRO A 72 -10.83 -22.38 11.44
C PRO A 72 -12.27 -21.87 11.38
N ASN A 73 -12.69 -21.09 12.38
CA ASN A 73 -14.03 -20.49 12.45
C ASN A 73 -14.14 -19.18 11.65
N ILE A 74 -13.02 -18.63 11.14
CA ILE A 74 -13.01 -17.40 10.38
C ILE A 74 -12.54 -17.72 8.96
N LYS A 75 -13.36 -17.36 7.96
CA LYS A 75 -12.99 -17.42 6.55
C LYS A 75 -12.69 -16.04 6.03
N VAL A 76 -11.75 -15.96 5.07
CA VAL A 76 -11.31 -14.71 4.47
C VAL A 76 -11.65 -14.70 2.99
N ASP A 77 -12.58 -13.85 2.60
CA ASP A 77 -12.87 -13.56 1.18
C ASP A 77 -11.97 -12.41 0.73
N VAL A 78 -11.02 -12.69 -0.17
CA VAL A 78 -10.08 -11.68 -0.67
C VAL A 78 -10.71 -10.92 -1.83
N ARG A 79 -10.90 -9.61 -1.65
CA ARG A 79 -11.39 -8.71 -2.70
C ARG A 79 -10.24 -7.91 -3.29
N GLU A 80 -9.86 -8.22 -4.51
CA GLU A 80 -8.83 -7.48 -5.22
C GLU A 80 -9.34 -6.12 -5.73
N MET A 81 -8.53 -5.11 -5.51
CA MET A 81 -8.72 -3.73 -5.95
C MET A 81 -7.83 -3.43 -7.17
N PRO A 82 -8.09 -2.34 -7.90
CA PRO A 82 -7.19 -1.91 -8.97
C PRO A 82 -5.74 -1.76 -8.50
N THR A 83 -4.80 -2.02 -9.39
CA THR A 83 -3.36 -1.79 -9.13
C THR A 83 -3.04 -0.30 -8.99
N ASP A 84 -3.77 0.56 -9.69
CA ASP A 84 -3.67 2.01 -9.59
C ASP A 84 -4.16 2.47 -8.21
N THR A 85 -3.26 3.01 -7.41
CA THR A 85 -3.48 3.43 -6.02
C THR A 85 -4.56 4.51 -5.90
N GLY A 86 -4.60 5.48 -6.83
CA GLY A 86 -5.64 6.51 -6.85
C GLY A 86 -7.03 5.92 -7.07
N LYS A 87 -7.18 4.97 -8.00
CA LYS A 87 -8.46 4.28 -8.22
C LYS A 87 -8.86 3.42 -7.04
N GLN A 88 -7.90 2.80 -6.35
CA GLN A 88 -8.17 2.06 -5.12
C GLN A 88 -8.67 2.99 -4.02
N HIS A 89 -8.00 4.13 -3.82
CA HIS A 89 -8.41 5.18 -2.90
C HIS A 89 -9.85 5.65 -3.17
N ASP A 90 -10.16 6.05 -4.41
CA ASP A 90 -11.48 6.53 -4.81
C ASP A 90 -12.59 5.49 -4.58
N ALA A 91 -12.28 4.21 -4.81
CA ALA A 91 -13.21 3.11 -4.56
C ALA A 91 -13.50 2.97 -3.06
N TYR A 92 -12.50 3.06 -2.19
CA TYR A 92 -12.68 3.05 -0.74
C TYR A 92 -13.48 4.27 -0.26
N VAL A 93 -13.11 5.47 -0.70
CA VAL A 93 -13.80 6.71 -0.35
C VAL A 93 -15.28 6.64 -0.76
N THR A 94 -15.57 6.13 -1.97
CA THR A 94 -16.95 5.95 -2.45
C THR A 94 -17.74 4.98 -1.57
N ALA A 95 -17.15 3.82 -1.24
CA ALA A 95 -17.81 2.80 -0.42
C ALA A 95 -18.06 3.32 1.00
N PHE A 96 -17.08 3.98 1.62
CA PHE A 96 -17.17 4.42 3.02
C PHE A 96 -18.04 5.68 3.20
N ASN A 97 -18.09 6.57 2.22
CA ASN A 97 -19.07 7.65 2.20
C ASN A 97 -20.51 7.09 2.15
N ALA A 98 -20.73 5.96 1.49
CA ALA A 98 -22.00 5.25 1.50
C ALA A 98 -22.21 4.41 2.78
N ARG A 99 -21.26 4.41 3.73
CA ARG A 99 -21.25 3.58 4.95
C ARG A 99 -21.39 2.09 4.66
N SER A 100 -20.75 1.63 3.59
CA SER A 100 -20.74 0.22 3.24
C SER A 100 -20.06 -0.63 4.31
N SER A 101 -20.67 -1.76 4.67
CA SER A 101 -20.11 -2.82 5.53
C SER A 101 -19.58 -4.01 4.73
N GLU A 102 -19.51 -3.89 3.39
CA GLU A 102 -19.09 -5.01 2.52
C GLU A 102 -17.59 -5.35 2.59
N ILE A 103 -16.80 -4.51 3.22
CA ILE A 103 -15.37 -4.73 3.46
C ILE A 103 -15.16 -4.67 4.97
N ASP A 104 -14.49 -5.66 5.55
CA ASP A 104 -14.16 -5.68 6.98
C ASP A 104 -12.74 -5.19 7.23
N VAL A 105 -11.78 -5.70 6.49
CA VAL A 105 -10.36 -5.36 6.58
C VAL A 105 -9.89 -4.82 5.24
N LEU A 106 -9.05 -3.79 5.27
CA LEU A 106 -8.53 -3.18 4.06
C LEU A 106 -7.05 -2.85 4.20
N ASP A 107 -6.31 -3.07 3.10
CA ASP A 107 -4.97 -2.51 2.97
C ASP A 107 -5.07 -1.06 2.50
N ILE A 108 -4.33 -0.19 3.16
CA ILE A 108 -4.22 1.23 2.86
C ILE A 108 -2.75 1.62 2.65
N ASP A 109 -2.50 2.52 1.70
CA ASP A 109 -1.16 3.06 1.48
C ASP A 109 -0.69 3.84 2.72
N VAL A 110 0.60 3.84 2.99
CA VAL A 110 1.25 4.53 4.13
C VAL A 110 0.86 6.00 4.27
N ILE A 111 0.37 6.63 3.21
CA ILE A 111 -0.07 8.04 3.19
C ILE A 111 -1.54 8.26 3.56
N TRP A 112 -2.38 7.21 3.63
CA TRP A 112 -3.83 7.38 3.85
C TRP A 112 -4.32 7.32 5.31
N PRO A 113 -3.59 6.79 6.31
CA PRO A 113 -4.13 6.60 7.66
C PRO A 113 -4.71 7.87 8.28
N ALA A 114 -4.06 9.03 8.14
CA ALA A 114 -4.53 10.29 8.69
C ALA A 114 -5.84 10.76 8.05
N GLU A 115 -5.93 10.72 6.71
CA GLU A 115 -7.14 11.06 5.96
C GLU A 115 -8.29 10.14 6.34
N PHE A 116 -8.08 8.82 6.32
CA PHE A 116 -9.11 7.82 6.59
C PHE A 116 -9.60 7.87 8.04
N ALA A 117 -8.70 8.15 8.98
CA ALA A 117 -9.05 8.39 10.37
C ALA A 117 -9.89 9.66 10.55
N GLN A 118 -9.48 10.77 9.92
CA GLN A 118 -10.18 12.06 9.99
C GLN A 118 -11.57 11.96 9.36
N ALA A 119 -11.70 11.29 8.23
CA ALA A 119 -12.97 11.05 7.54
C ALA A 119 -13.87 10.03 8.28
N GLY A 120 -13.32 9.30 9.24
CA GLY A 120 -14.04 8.28 10.01
C GLY A 120 -14.34 7.03 9.19
N TYR A 121 -13.48 6.67 8.24
CA TYR A 121 -13.60 5.47 7.40
C TYR A 121 -13.06 4.24 8.11
N THR A 122 -11.99 4.38 8.88
CA THR A 122 -11.37 3.29 9.64
C THR A 122 -11.74 3.34 11.12
N MET A 123 -11.49 2.25 11.82
CA MET A 123 -11.75 2.06 13.25
C MET A 123 -10.49 2.36 14.06
N GLU A 124 -10.64 3.07 15.19
CA GLU A 124 -9.59 3.20 16.19
C GLU A 124 -9.24 1.84 16.80
N LEU A 125 -7.97 1.48 16.84
CA LEU A 125 -7.49 0.16 17.26
C LEU A 125 -7.07 0.07 18.73
N ASP A 126 -6.88 1.21 19.42
CA ASP A 126 -6.31 1.26 20.79
C ASP A 126 -7.01 0.28 21.75
N ARG A 127 -8.34 0.20 21.70
CA ARG A 127 -9.10 -0.71 22.56
C ARG A 127 -8.74 -2.19 22.34
N PHE A 128 -8.55 -2.59 21.09
CA PHE A 128 -8.18 -3.97 20.76
C PHE A 128 -6.74 -4.25 21.16
N ILE A 129 -5.85 -3.29 20.92
CA ILE A 129 -4.42 -3.35 21.29
C ILE A 129 -4.28 -3.51 22.80
N GLU A 130 -4.99 -2.67 23.59
CA GLU A 130 -4.98 -2.74 25.07
C GLU A 130 -5.56 -4.05 25.58
N GLN A 131 -6.67 -4.50 25.03
CA GLN A 131 -7.36 -5.73 25.45
C GLN A 131 -6.49 -6.97 25.25
N ASP A 132 -5.78 -7.05 24.11
CA ASP A 132 -4.95 -8.21 23.78
C ASP A 132 -3.50 -8.06 24.26
N GLY A 133 -3.11 -6.88 24.76
CA GLY A 133 -1.72 -6.59 25.11
C GLY A 133 -0.80 -6.67 23.90
N PHE A 134 -1.28 -6.26 22.72
CA PHE A 134 -0.53 -6.35 21.49
C PHE A 134 0.66 -5.38 21.48
N ASP A 135 1.87 -5.91 21.25
CA ASP A 135 3.10 -5.13 21.34
C ASP A 135 3.34 -4.28 20.08
N LEU A 136 3.18 -2.97 20.21
CA LEU A 136 3.50 -2.02 19.13
C LEU A 136 4.99 -1.72 19.01
N ALA A 137 5.80 -1.95 20.06
CA ALA A 137 7.23 -1.66 20.04
C ALA A 137 8.03 -2.59 19.12
N GLN A 138 7.40 -3.65 18.62
CA GLN A 138 8.00 -4.56 17.65
C GLN A 138 8.19 -3.94 16.26
N TYR A 139 7.47 -2.87 15.93
CA TYR A 139 7.51 -2.24 14.61
C TYR A 139 8.64 -1.21 14.48
N ASN A 140 9.06 -0.97 13.23
CA ASN A 140 9.83 0.22 12.88
C ASN A 140 9.09 1.48 13.31
N GLU A 141 9.79 2.39 13.99
CA GLU A 141 9.19 3.59 14.60
C GLU A 141 8.51 4.49 13.55
N GLY A 142 9.16 4.69 12.39
CA GLY A 142 8.61 5.51 11.31
C GLY A 142 7.34 4.90 10.69
N ALA A 143 7.34 3.58 10.46
CA ALA A 143 6.17 2.87 9.94
C ALA A 143 5.00 2.91 10.92
N LEU A 144 5.28 2.76 12.22
CA LEU A 144 4.25 2.84 13.26
C LEU A 144 3.68 4.26 13.37
N ALA A 145 4.53 5.28 13.34
CA ALA A 145 4.11 6.68 13.40
C ALA A 145 3.20 7.08 12.25
N ALA A 146 3.46 6.58 11.03
CA ALA A 146 2.62 6.83 9.86
C ALA A 146 1.21 6.20 9.97
N ALA A 147 1.02 5.19 10.84
CA ALA A 147 -0.27 4.56 11.12
C ALA A 147 -1.07 5.27 12.22
N GLN A 148 -0.56 6.37 12.77
CA GLN A 148 -1.16 7.13 13.85
C GLN A 148 -1.77 8.46 13.38
N PHE A 149 -2.86 8.84 14.01
CA PHE A 149 -3.46 10.16 13.85
C PHE A 149 -4.06 10.63 15.18
N ASN A 150 -3.78 11.89 15.56
CA ASN A 150 -4.22 12.49 16.83
C ASN A 150 -3.88 11.64 18.07
N GLY A 151 -2.70 10.99 18.07
CA GLY A 151 -2.23 10.18 19.18
C GLY A 151 -2.94 8.84 19.36
N LYS A 152 -3.65 8.38 18.33
CA LYS A 152 -4.39 7.12 18.28
C LYS A 152 -3.89 6.24 17.15
N GLN A 153 -4.02 4.93 17.30
CA GLN A 153 -3.67 3.93 16.29
C GLN A 153 -4.89 3.61 15.40
N TRP A 154 -4.75 3.76 14.08
CA TRP A 154 -5.83 3.57 13.11
C TRP A 154 -5.57 2.45 12.11
N ALA A 155 -4.33 2.02 12.01
CA ALA A 155 -3.89 0.90 11.20
C ALA A 155 -2.69 0.22 11.84
N LEU A 156 -2.29 -0.96 11.38
CA LEU A 156 -1.00 -1.57 11.73
C LEU A 156 -0.13 -1.67 10.47
N PRO A 157 1.19 -1.39 10.58
CA PRO A 157 2.12 -1.57 9.47
C PRO A 157 2.15 -3.03 9.03
N LYS A 158 1.93 -3.29 7.74
CA LYS A 158 1.96 -4.63 7.16
C LYS A 158 3.30 -4.95 6.54
N PHE A 159 3.86 -3.99 5.81
CA PHE A 159 5.21 -4.01 5.25
C PHE A 159 5.66 -2.59 4.92
N ILE A 160 6.96 -2.41 4.75
CA ILE A 160 7.57 -1.16 4.29
C ILE A 160 8.27 -1.41 2.96
N ASP A 161 8.35 -0.38 2.13
CA ASP A 161 9.04 -0.47 0.85
C ASP A 161 9.99 0.73 0.66
N ALA A 162 11.05 0.50 -0.10
CA ALA A 162 11.88 1.55 -0.69
C ALA A 162 12.06 1.25 -2.18
N GLY A 163 12.10 2.28 -3.01
CA GLY A 163 12.42 2.10 -4.43
C GLY A 163 13.79 1.49 -4.61
N LEU A 164 13.91 0.47 -5.46
CA LEU A 164 15.13 -0.27 -5.70
C LEU A 164 15.42 -0.39 -7.20
N LEU A 165 16.69 -0.55 -7.51
CA LEU A 165 17.18 -0.94 -8.83
C LEU A 165 17.27 -2.46 -8.91
N PHE A 166 16.64 -3.06 -9.91
CA PHE A 166 16.78 -4.47 -10.26
C PHE A 166 17.54 -4.58 -11.58
N TYR A 167 18.51 -5.49 -11.66
CA TYR A 167 19.32 -5.68 -12.87
C TYR A 167 19.55 -7.14 -13.20
N ARG A 168 19.78 -7.40 -14.47
CA ARG A 168 20.05 -8.72 -15.05
C ARG A 168 21.53 -9.09 -14.80
N LYS A 169 21.81 -10.05 -13.90
CA LYS A 169 23.17 -10.52 -13.59
C LYS A 169 23.89 -11.22 -14.75
N ASP A 170 23.13 -11.73 -15.71
CA ASP A 170 23.67 -12.31 -16.94
C ASP A 170 24.01 -11.26 -18.03
N VAL A 171 23.74 -9.98 -17.76
CA VAL A 171 24.03 -8.84 -18.65
C VAL A 171 24.95 -7.83 -17.98
N VAL A 172 24.74 -7.57 -16.70
CA VAL A 172 25.46 -6.58 -15.88
C VAL A 172 26.11 -7.33 -14.72
N SER A 173 27.43 -7.27 -14.61
CA SER A 173 28.16 -7.80 -13.46
C SER A 173 28.02 -6.90 -12.23
N ASP A 174 28.21 -7.45 -11.02
CA ASP A 174 28.02 -6.71 -9.77
C ASP A 174 28.95 -5.48 -9.64
N ASP A 175 30.10 -5.49 -10.30
CA ASP A 175 31.06 -4.37 -10.36
C ASP A 175 30.72 -3.32 -11.43
N GLU A 176 29.78 -3.59 -12.34
CA GLU A 176 29.28 -2.64 -13.34
C GLU A 176 28.01 -1.92 -12.88
N VAL A 177 27.41 -2.30 -11.72
CA VAL A 177 26.16 -1.71 -11.25
C VAL A 177 26.29 -0.19 -11.11
N PRO A 178 25.40 0.60 -11.78
CA PRO A 178 25.53 2.05 -11.82
C PRO A 178 25.24 2.66 -10.44
N THR A 179 26.07 3.60 -10.02
CA THR A 179 25.95 4.33 -8.75
C THR A 179 25.38 5.73 -8.92
N THR A 180 25.36 6.26 -10.15
CA THR A 180 24.80 7.57 -10.50
C THR A 180 23.81 7.45 -11.66
N TRP A 181 22.92 8.43 -11.80
CA TRP A 181 21.97 8.46 -12.91
C TRP A 181 22.66 8.58 -14.29
N ASP A 182 23.80 9.23 -14.37
CA ASP A 182 24.58 9.33 -15.61
C ASP A 182 25.20 7.97 -15.97
N GLU A 183 25.74 7.25 -14.98
CA GLU A 183 26.25 5.90 -15.18
C GLU A 183 25.14 4.92 -15.58
N LEU A 184 23.93 5.06 -15.00
CA LEU A 184 22.77 4.26 -15.40
C LEU A 184 22.45 4.47 -16.89
N GLN A 185 22.37 5.72 -17.33
CA GLN A 185 22.07 6.03 -18.75
C GLN A 185 23.13 5.43 -19.67
N GLN A 186 24.41 5.57 -19.30
CA GLN A 186 25.52 5.04 -20.11
C GLN A 186 25.45 3.52 -20.18
N LEU A 187 25.36 2.83 -19.04
CA LEU A 187 25.31 1.38 -18.94
C LEU A 187 24.09 0.82 -19.67
N ALA A 188 22.91 1.40 -19.43
CA ALA A 188 21.67 1.00 -20.07
C ALA A 188 21.77 1.05 -21.59
N LYS A 189 22.42 2.11 -22.13
CA LYS A 189 22.66 2.25 -23.57
C LYS A 189 23.66 1.24 -24.13
N GLU A 190 24.72 0.95 -23.39
CA GLU A 190 25.75 -0.02 -23.76
C GLU A 190 25.21 -1.46 -23.79
N LYS A 191 24.39 -1.81 -22.78
CA LYS A 191 23.91 -3.18 -22.58
C LYS A 191 22.57 -3.49 -23.27
N GLN A 192 21.84 -2.48 -23.74
CA GLN A 192 20.58 -2.67 -24.46
C GLN A 192 20.82 -3.49 -25.72
N GLY A 193 20.04 -4.57 -25.89
CA GLY A 193 20.15 -5.53 -26.98
C GLY A 193 20.99 -6.77 -26.65
N GLU A 194 21.74 -6.77 -25.52
CA GLU A 194 22.45 -7.98 -25.08
C GLU A 194 21.46 -9.00 -24.48
N ASN A 195 21.73 -10.28 -24.64
CA ASN A 195 20.93 -11.41 -24.13
C ASN A 195 19.41 -11.29 -24.36
N GLY A 196 19.01 -10.69 -25.49
CA GLY A 196 17.60 -10.56 -25.90
C GLY A 196 16.85 -9.39 -25.25
N THR A 197 17.52 -8.54 -24.51
CA THR A 197 16.93 -7.31 -23.97
C THR A 197 16.53 -6.35 -25.07
N LYS A 198 15.47 -5.58 -24.87
CA LYS A 198 14.99 -4.56 -25.79
C LYS A 198 15.23 -3.16 -25.23
N PHE A 199 15.15 -3.04 -23.90
CA PHE A 199 15.23 -1.79 -23.18
C PHE A 199 16.42 -1.83 -22.24
N GLY A 200 17.13 -0.72 -22.13
CA GLY A 200 18.20 -0.55 -21.16
C GLY A 200 17.64 -0.32 -19.75
N TYR A 201 16.56 0.47 -19.66
CA TYR A 201 15.92 0.80 -18.37
C TYR A 201 14.41 0.92 -18.52
N ALA A 202 13.66 0.59 -17.47
CA ALA A 202 12.23 0.85 -17.39
C ALA A 202 11.81 1.22 -15.95
N PHE A 203 10.80 2.08 -15.83
CA PHE A 203 10.29 2.60 -14.57
C PHE A 203 8.80 2.97 -14.69
N GLN A 204 8.16 3.36 -13.58
CA GLN A 204 6.75 3.74 -13.54
C GLN A 204 6.55 5.16 -14.07
N GLY A 205 6.21 5.29 -15.34
CA GLY A 205 6.05 6.59 -16.01
C GLY A 205 4.61 6.99 -16.32
N MET A 206 3.59 6.17 -16.01
CA MET A 206 2.19 6.52 -16.19
C MET A 206 1.80 7.65 -15.22
N GLN A 207 0.81 8.46 -15.59
CA GLN A 207 0.26 9.51 -14.71
C GLN A 207 -0.58 8.84 -13.59
N TYR A 208 0.04 8.54 -12.45
CA TYR A 208 -0.54 7.98 -11.23
C TYR A 208 0.48 8.11 -10.08
N GLU A 209 0.16 7.61 -8.88
CA GLU A 209 1.00 7.73 -7.68
C GLU A 209 2.43 7.18 -7.85
N GLY A 210 2.61 6.10 -8.62
CA GLY A 210 3.95 5.55 -8.90
C GLY A 210 4.87 6.52 -9.64
N LEU A 211 4.33 7.42 -10.49
CA LEU A 211 5.09 8.50 -11.09
C LEU A 211 5.60 9.49 -10.04
N VAL A 212 4.77 9.82 -9.05
CA VAL A 212 5.15 10.71 -7.94
C VAL A 212 6.28 10.10 -7.13
N CYS A 213 6.20 8.80 -6.80
CA CYS A 213 7.28 8.10 -6.13
C CYS A 213 8.60 8.19 -6.90
N ASN A 214 8.58 7.89 -8.21
CA ASN A 214 9.77 8.01 -9.04
C ASN A 214 10.30 9.46 -9.09
N ALA A 215 9.42 10.45 -9.23
CA ALA A 215 9.83 11.84 -9.26
C ALA A 215 10.50 12.31 -7.96
N ILE A 216 9.97 11.87 -6.80
CA ILE A 216 10.55 12.17 -5.48
C ILE A 216 11.96 11.57 -5.37
N GLU A 217 12.21 10.38 -5.90
CA GLU A 217 13.53 9.73 -5.92
C GLU A 217 14.56 10.57 -6.70
N PHE A 218 14.19 11.04 -7.89
CA PHE A 218 15.04 11.94 -8.65
C PHE A 218 15.23 13.27 -7.92
N VAL A 219 14.16 13.93 -7.50
CA VAL A 219 14.20 15.24 -6.82
C VAL A 219 15.08 15.17 -5.56
N ALA A 220 14.84 14.21 -4.67
CA ALA A 220 15.59 14.07 -3.43
C ALA A 220 17.07 13.73 -3.66
N SER A 221 17.38 12.91 -4.68
CA SER A 221 18.78 12.56 -5.01
C SER A 221 19.62 13.79 -5.42
N TYR A 222 18.98 14.84 -5.90
CA TYR A 222 19.62 16.14 -6.19
C TYR A 222 19.49 17.15 -5.03
N GLY A 223 18.73 16.82 -3.97
CA GLY A 223 18.55 17.65 -2.77
C GLY A 223 17.35 18.58 -2.82
N GLY A 224 16.44 18.37 -3.78
CA GLY A 224 15.14 19.04 -3.83
C GLY A 224 14.11 18.40 -2.91
N ALA A 225 12.99 19.08 -2.74
CA ALA A 225 11.82 18.61 -2.00
C ALA A 225 10.55 19.26 -2.58
N ILE A 226 9.39 18.68 -2.24
CA ILE A 226 8.09 19.23 -2.64
C ILE A 226 7.55 20.16 -1.57
N ILE A 227 7.46 19.65 -0.35
CA ILE A 227 7.07 20.37 0.87
C ILE A 227 8.16 20.12 1.90
N ASP A 228 8.56 21.12 2.65
CA ASP A 228 9.58 21.01 3.67
C ASP A 228 9.00 20.58 5.04
N GLU A 229 9.88 20.41 6.03
CA GLU A 229 9.51 20.02 7.41
C GLU A 229 8.63 21.03 8.15
N ASN A 230 8.55 22.28 7.66
CA ASN A 230 7.69 23.33 8.22
C ASN A 230 6.30 23.33 7.54
N GLY A 231 6.11 22.53 6.49
CA GLY A 231 4.91 22.50 5.68
C GLY A 231 4.87 23.55 4.57
N ASP A 232 6.00 24.21 4.29
CA ASP A 232 6.10 25.20 3.23
C ASP A 232 6.36 24.50 1.86
N VAL A 233 5.71 24.99 0.78
CA VAL A 233 5.93 24.48 -0.57
C VAL A 233 7.29 24.98 -1.08
N VAL A 234 8.18 24.02 -1.35
CA VAL A 234 9.57 24.30 -1.78
C VAL A 234 9.92 23.67 -3.13
N VAL A 235 8.91 23.20 -3.85
CA VAL A 235 9.06 22.47 -5.11
C VAL A 235 9.76 23.29 -6.18
N ASN A 236 9.65 24.63 -6.16
CA ASN A 236 10.29 25.53 -7.12
C ASN A 236 11.73 25.89 -6.68
N SER A 237 12.58 24.89 -6.59
CA SER A 237 13.99 25.03 -6.28
C SER A 237 14.87 24.57 -7.44
N PRO A 238 16.11 25.10 -7.57
CA PRO A 238 17.06 24.64 -8.59
C PRO A 238 17.37 23.14 -8.50
N GLU A 239 17.38 22.59 -7.29
CA GLU A 239 17.63 21.19 -7.01
C GLU A 239 16.47 20.32 -7.51
N THR A 240 15.23 20.71 -7.27
CA THR A 240 14.03 20.04 -7.79
C THR A 240 13.99 20.07 -9.32
N ILE A 241 14.24 21.24 -9.90
CA ILE A 241 14.30 21.40 -11.37
C ILE A 241 15.34 20.44 -11.95
N LYS A 242 16.56 20.40 -11.38
CA LYS A 242 17.63 19.52 -11.84
C LYS A 242 17.26 18.03 -11.76
N GLY A 243 16.62 17.61 -10.67
CA GLY A 243 16.16 16.22 -10.49
C GLY A 243 15.11 15.84 -11.54
N LEU A 244 14.10 16.69 -11.74
CA LEU A 244 13.06 16.45 -12.74
C LEU A 244 13.59 16.53 -14.18
N GLU A 245 14.55 17.42 -14.48
CA GLU A 245 15.22 17.45 -15.79
C GLU A 245 15.92 16.14 -16.09
N LYS A 246 16.62 15.53 -15.09
CA LYS A 246 17.26 14.23 -15.26
C LYS A 246 16.23 13.13 -15.52
N MET A 247 15.13 13.11 -14.77
CA MET A 247 14.03 12.17 -15.00
C MET A 247 13.45 12.30 -16.41
N VAL A 248 13.17 13.53 -16.86
CA VAL A 248 12.62 13.81 -18.19
C VAL A 248 13.62 13.45 -19.29
N GLU A 249 14.91 13.71 -19.10
CA GLU A 249 15.98 13.31 -20.01
C GLU A 249 15.97 11.78 -20.22
N ILE A 250 15.95 11.01 -19.13
CA ILE A 250 15.89 9.53 -19.17
C ILE A 250 14.59 9.07 -19.85
N ALA A 251 13.44 9.63 -19.46
CA ALA A 251 12.14 9.26 -19.98
C ALA A 251 11.98 9.47 -21.48
N ARG A 252 12.76 10.37 -22.06
CA ARG A 252 12.74 10.71 -23.49
C ARG A 252 13.91 10.10 -24.27
N SER A 253 14.76 9.35 -23.62
CA SER A 253 15.91 8.71 -24.25
C SER A 253 15.52 7.40 -24.96
N ASP A 254 16.43 6.88 -25.77
CA ASP A 254 16.27 5.61 -26.49
C ASP A 254 16.54 4.37 -25.64
N ILE A 255 16.85 4.55 -24.35
CA ILE A 255 17.08 3.41 -23.42
C ILE A 255 15.80 2.89 -22.77
N VAL A 256 14.72 3.66 -22.77
CA VAL A 256 13.43 3.27 -22.19
C VAL A 256 12.43 2.86 -23.25
N PRO A 257 11.35 2.12 -22.92
CA PRO A 257 10.25 1.87 -23.86
C PRO A 257 9.64 3.16 -24.39
N ASP A 258 9.33 3.23 -25.69
CA ASP A 258 8.67 4.40 -26.31
C ASP A 258 7.36 4.79 -25.60
N ASN A 259 6.70 3.83 -24.98
CA ASN A 259 5.46 3.99 -24.23
C ASN A 259 5.67 3.94 -22.71
N VAL A 260 6.84 4.29 -22.19
CA VAL A 260 7.13 4.27 -20.74
C VAL A 260 6.12 5.09 -19.93
N THR A 261 5.53 6.12 -20.55
CA THR A 261 4.45 6.93 -19.95
C THR A 261 3.11 6.20 -19.77
N THR A 262 3.05 4.93 -20.09
CA THR A 262 1.91 4.04 -19.81
C THR A 262 2.27 2.91 -18.83
N PHE A 263 3.53 2.89 -18.32
CA PHE A 263 4.02 1.84 -17.45
C PHE A 263 3.66 2.12 -15.98
N THR A 264 3.10 1.10 -15.36
CA THR A 264 2.95 0.96 -13.91
C THR A 264 3.92 -0.12 -13.42
N GLU A 265 3.78 -0.59 -12.18
CA GLU A 265 4.58 -1.68 -11.64
C GLU A 265 4.47 -2.97 -12.47
N PRO A 266 3.25 -3.44 -12.87
CA PRO A 266 3.05 -4.61 -13.72
C PRO A 266 3.80 -4.56 -15.05
N GLU A 267 3.72 -3.49 -15.82
CA GLU A 267 4.43 -3.38 -17.10
C GLU A 267 5.94 -3.41 -16.88
N THR A 268 6.40 -2.75 -15.81
CA THR A 268 7.83 -2.64 -15.50
C THR A 268 8.41 -4.00 -15.11
N TYR A 269 7.80 -4.71 -14.14
CA TYR A 269 8.33 -6.03 -13.76
C TYR A 269 8.12 -7.07 -14.86
N THR A 270 7.03 -7.01 -15.63
CA THR A 270 6.80 -7.91 -16.76
C THR A 270 7.91 -7.77 -17.80
N ALA A 271 8.29 -6.53 -18.15
CA ALA A 271 9.43 -6.30 -19.05
C ALA A 271 10.72 -6.95 -18.51
N PHE A 272 10.92 -6.96 -17.21
CA PHE A 272 12.10 -7.52 -16.57
C PHE A 272 12.08 -9.06 -16.50
N ILE A 273 11.01 -9.65 -15.94
CA ILE A 273 10.89 -11.11 -15.77
C ILE A 273 10.80 -11.84 -17.12
N GLU A 274 10.29 -11.18 -18.16
CA GLU A 274 10.31 -11.64 -19.54
C GLU A 274 11.69 -11.50 -20.22
N GLY A 275 12.68 -10.91 -19.53
CA GLY A 275 14.03 -10.69 -20.02
C GLY A 275 14.18 -9.56 -21.04
N GLN A 276 13.20 -8.65 -21.13
CA GLN A 276 13.18 -7.57 -22.11
C GLN A 276 13.90 -6.30 -21.65
N SER A 277 14.04 -6.07 -20.33
CA SER A 277 14.76 -4.93 -19.76
C SER A 277 16.07 -5.37 -19.11
N VAL A 278 17.14 -4.57 -19.26
CA VAL A 278 18.41 -4.78 -18.58
C VAL A 278 18.29 -4.42 -17.11
N ILE A 279 17.71 -3.26 -16.85
CA ILE A 279 17.56 -2.64 -15.52
C ILE A 279 16.12 -2.16 -15.39
N ILE A 280 15.56 -2.24 -14.18
CA ILE A 280 14.29 -1.59 -13.85
C ILE A 280 14.36 -0.92 -12.47
N ARG A 281 13.53 0.11 -12.27
CA ARG A 281 13.15 0.55 -10.94
C ARG A 281 11.85 -0.16 -10.55
N ASN A 282 11.84 -0.74 -9.34
CA ASN A 282 10.58 -1.27 -8.78
C ASN A 282 10.72 -1.44 -7.24
N TRP A 283 9.74 -2.09 -6.63
CA TRP A 283 9.66 -2.37 -5.20
C TRP A 283 10.22 -3.76 -4.86
N PRO A 284 10.57 -4.05 -3.59
CA PRO A 284 11.23 -5.30 -3.15
C PRO A 284 10.57 -6.60 -3.66
N TYR A 285 9.24 -6.65 -3.74
CA TYR A 285 8.50 -7.85 -4.16
C TYR A 285 8.84 -8.38 -5.55
N VAL A 286 9.43 -7.54 -6.39
CA VAL A 286 9.87 -7.98 -7.73
C VAL A 286 10.94 -9.05 -7.66
N TYR A 287 11.72 -9.11 -6.58
CA TYR A 287 12.70 -10.17 -6.39
C TYR A 287 12.04 -11.56 -6.35
N ALA A 288 10.92 -11.69 -5.62
CA ALA A 288 10.16 -12.93 -5.56
C ALA A 288 9.58 -13.31 -6.94
N LEU A 289 8.97 -12.36 -7.66
CA LEU A 289 8.44 -12.58 -9.00
C LEU A 289 9.53 -12.98 -10.01
N ALA A 290 10.69 -12.32 -9.92
CA ALA A 290 11.81 -12.57 -10.84
C ALA A 290 12.50 -13.91 -10.61
N ASN A 291 12.33 -14.52 -9.45
CA ASN A 291 12.83 -15.85 -9.09
C ASN A 291 11.73 -16.93 -9.05
N ASP A 292 10.47 -16.61 -9.40
CA ASP A 292 9.40 -17.59 -9.54
C ASP A 292 9.54 -18.36 -10.88
N GLU A 293 9.81 -19.68 -10.81
CA GLU A 293 10.00 -20.53 -11.98
C GLU A 293 8.77 -20.62 -12.89
N ASP A 294 7.58 -20.38 -12.37
CA ASP A 294 6.33 -20.40 -13.12
C ASP A 294 6.08 -19.11 -13.93
N GLN A 295 6.71 -17.99 -13.54
CA GLN A 295 6.44 -16.68 -14.10
C GLN A 295 7.64 -16.05 -14.82
N SER A 296 8.87 -16.34 -14.36
CA SER A 296 10.07 -15.65 -14.80
C SER A 296 10.94 -16.45 -15.77
N LYS A 297 11.47 -15.78 -16.78
CA LYS A 297 12.48 -16.32 -17.72
C LYS A 297 13.92 -16.06 -17.26
N ILE A 298 14.11 -15.33 -16.15
CA ILE A 298 15.42 -14.87 -15.68
C ILE A 298 15.76 -15.38 -14.29
N VAL A 299 15.12 -16.45 -13.84
CA VAL A 299 15.35 -17.07 -12.53
C VAL A 299 16.84 -17.24 -12.25
N GLY A 300 17.28 -16.80 -11.06
CA GLY A 300 18.68 -16.85 -10.64
C GLY A 300 19.60 -15.77 -11.24
N ASN A 301 19.08 -14.93 -12.17
CA ASN A 301 19.84 -13.86 -12.82
C ASN A 301 19.38 -12.46 -12.39
N VAL A 302 19.03 -12.31 -11.11
CA VAL A 302 18.49 -11.07 -10.57
C VAL A 302 19.45 -10.48 -9.54
N GLY A 303 19.87 -9.24 -9.79
CA GLY A 303 20.59 -8.44 -8.82
C GLY A 303 19.71 -7.29 -8.32
N VAL A 304 19.96 -6.83 -7.09
CA VAL A 304 19.27 -5.72 -6.44
C VAL A 304 20.32 -4.70 -6.01
N ALA A 305 20.02 -3.42 -6.15
CA ALA A 305 20.90 -2.34 -5.72
C ALA A 305 20.09 -1.13 -5.26
N PRO A 306 20.68 -0.19 -4.49
CA PRO A 306 20.09 1.12 -4.26
C PRO A 306 19.88 1.86 -5.57
N LEU A 307 18.92 2.80 -5.58
CA LEU A 307 18.76 3.71 -6.71
C LEU A 307 20.01 4.57 -6.92
N PRO A 308 20.28 4.98 -8.17
CA PRO A 308 21.43 5.81 -8.47
C PRO A 308 21.40 7.16 -7.75
N ALA A 309 22.58 7.69 -7.47
CA ALA A 309 22.73 8.98 -6.82
C ALA A 309 22.65 10.15 -7.83
N GLY A 310 22.05 11.24 -7.36
CA GLY A 310 22.28 12.59 -7.89
C GLY A 310 23.38 13.30 -7.10
N ASP A 311 23.36 14.63 -7.09
CA ASP A 311 24.39 15.45 -6.42
C ASP A 311 24.44 15.27 -4.89
N LYS A 312 23.35 14.81 -4.27
CA LYS A 312 23.21 14.65 -2.82
C LYS A 312 23.25 13.20 -2.33
N GLY A 313 23.31 12.26 -3.24
CA GLY A 313 23.36 10.85 -2.93
C GLY A 313 22.18 10.07 -3.51
N SER A 314 22.11 8.79 -3.20
CA SER A 314 20.96 7.94 -3.51
C SER A 314 19.78 8.32 -2.63
N ALA A 315 18.59 8.34 -3.21
CA ALA A 315 17.34 8.53 -2.49
C ALA A 315 16.30 7.53 -3.03
N ALA A 316 15.52 6.96 -2.14
CA ALA A 316 14.40 6.08 -2.47
C ALA A 316 13.10 6.66 -1.91
N ALA A 317 11.99 6.56 -2.61
CA ALA A 317 10.69 6.90 -2.04
C ALA A 317 10.32 5.87 -0.97
N LEU A 318 9.89 6.37 0.21
CA LEU A 318 9.29 5.52 1.23
C LEU A 318 7.90 5.07 0.76
N GLY A 319 7.75 3.78 0.63
CA GLY A 319 6.50 3.10 0.37
C GLY A 319 6.11 2.21 1.54
N GLY A 320 5.06 1.44 1.32
CA GLY A 320 4.57 0.48 2.28
C GLY A 320 3.06 0.52 2.39
N TRP A 321 2.52 -0.54 2.96
CA TRP A 321 1.08 -0.69 3.13
C TRP A 321 0.77 -1.07 4.56
N MET A 322 -0.35 -0.59 5.01
CA MET A 322 -0.89 -0.81 6.34
C MET A 322 -2.20 -1.56 6.22
N THR A 323 -2.58 -2.24 7.27
CA THR A 323 -3.87 -2.92 7.35
C THR A 323 -4.75 -2.21 8.37
N ALA A 324 -5.99 -1.92 8.01
CA ALA A 324 -6.98 -1.22 8.83
C ALA A 324 -8.31 -1.97 8.86
N ILE A 325 -9.18 -1.61 9.81
CA ILE A 325 -10.54 -2.15 9.92
C ILE A 325 -11.52 -1.06 9.47
N ASN A 326 -12.46 -1.42 8.60
CA ASN A 326 -13.58 -0.58 8.23
C ASN A 326 -14.43 -0.25 9.47
N LYS A 327 -14.69 1.03 9.71
CA LYS A 327 -15.51 1.47 10.85
C LYS A 327 -16.92 0.88 10.86
N ASN A 328 -17.45 0.56 9.70
CA ASN A 328 -18.78 -0.01 9.53
C ASN A 328 -18.80 -1.55 9.41
N SER A 329 -17.67 -2.22 9.66
CA SER A 329 -17.60 -3.69 9.67
C SER A 329 -18.63 -4.26 10.66
N GLU A 330 -19.33 -5.31 10.24
CA GLU A 330 -20.25 -6.09 11.09
C GLU A 330 -19.51 -7.17 11.89
N HIS A 331 -18.22 -7.42 11.56
CA HIS A 331 -17.36 -8.45 12.15
C HIS A 331 -16.06 -7.87 12.75
N PRO A 332 -16.13 -6.82 13.60
CA PRO A 332 -14.92 -6.10 14.04
C PRO A 332 -13.96 -6.94 14.90
N LYS A 333 -14.43 -8.00 15.56
CA LYS A 333 -13.57 -8.89 16.36
C LYS A 333 -12.79 -9.83 15.45
N GLU A 334 -13.45 -10.44 14.49
CA GLU A 334 -12.84 -11.33 13.51
C GLU A 334 -11.89 -10.56 12.57
N ALA A 335 -12.27 -9.34 12.21
CA ALA A 335 -11.43 -8.40 11.47
C ALA A 335 -10.15 -8.06 12.25
N TRP A 336 -10.24 -7.85 13.57
CA TRP A 336 -9.08 -7.64 14.43
C TRP A 336 -8.16 -8.86 14.50
N GLU A 337 -8.73 -10.09 14.65
CA GLU A 337 -7.92 -11.31 14.63
C GLU A 337 -7.12 -11.46 13.35
N PHE A 338 -7.75 -11.18 12.20
CA PHE A 338 -7.05 -11.21 10.90
C PHE A 338 -6.01 -10.09 10.78
N LEU A 339 -6.36 -8.86 11.14
CA LEU A 339 -5.43 -7.72 11.08
C LEU A 339 -4.21 -7.96 11.97
N LYS A 340 -4.43 -8.39 13.21
CA LYS A 340 -3.37 -8.75 14.18
C LYS A 340 -2.45 -9.84 13.64
N PHE A 341 -3.00 -10.85 12.98
CA PHE A 341 -2.23 -11.90 12.35
C PHE A 341 -1.44 -11.39 11.14
N ALA A 342 -2.11 -10.72 10.21
CA ALA A 342 -1.53 -10.26 8.94
C ALA A 342 -0.41 -9.23 9.13
N ALA A 343 -0.59 -8.30 10.08
CA ALA A 343 0.40 -7.27 10.41
C ALA A 343 1.40 -7.72 11.49
N GLY A 344 1.15 -8.83 12.19
CA GLY A 344 2.04 -9.39 13.21
C GLY A 344 3.24 -10.15 12.63
N PRO A 345 4.15 -10.65 13.50
CA PRO A 345 5.39 -11.30 13.07
C PRO A 345 5.16 -12.48 12.13
N GLU A 346 4.14 -13.30 12.39
CA GLU A 346 3.83 -14.50 11.60
C GLU A 346 3.38 -14.11 10.18
N GLY A 347 2.42 -13.20 10.06
CA GLY A 347 1.91 -12.74 8.77
C GLY A 347 2.95 -11.97 7.96
N GLN A 348 3.76 -11.11 8.60
CA GLN A 348 4.84 -10.40 7.92
C GLN A 348 5.95 -11.35 7.46
N LYS A 349 6.27 -12.40 8.24
CA LYS A 349 7.19 -13.45 7.82
C LYS A 349 6.69 -14.18 6.57
N ILE A 350 5.41 -14.57 6.55
CA ILE A 350 4.78 -15.19 5.38
C ILE A 350 4.84 -14.26 4.16
N ASN A 351 4.48 -12.98 4.33
CA ASN A 351 4.55 -12.00 3.26
C ASN A 351 5.98 -11.76 2.75
N ALA A 352 6.98 -11.80 3.63
CA ALA A 352 8.38 -11.69 3.23
C ALA A 352 8.82 -12.89 2.39
N ILE A 353 8.54 -14.12 2.86
CA ILE A 353 8.98 -15.35 2.19
C ILE A 353 8.28 -15.55 0.85
N TYR A 354 6.95 -15.43 0.80
CA TYR A 354 6.15 -15.77 -0.38
C TYR A 354 5.76 -14.56 -1.24
N GLY A 355 5.80 -13.37 -0.65
CA GLY A 355 5.43 -12.12 -1.32
C GLY A 355 6.60 -11.19 -1.60
N GLY A 356 7.80 -11.46 -1.07
CA GLY A 356 8.97 -10.58 -1.20
C GLY A 356 8.73 -9.17 -0.61
N ARG A 357 7.81 -9.04 0.36
CA ARG A 357 7.48 -7.77 1.02
C ARG A 357 8.41 -7.52 2.17
N ALA A 358 9.07 -6.37 2.19
CA ALA A 358 10.01 -6.02 3.24
C ALA A 358 9.29 -5.81 4.58
N PRO A 359 9.63 -6.56 5.65
CA PRO A 359 8.93 -6.48 6.92
C PRO A 359 9.03 -5.08 7.57
N ALA A 360 7.94 -4.62 8.17
CA ALA A 360 7.93 -3.46 9.06
C ALA A 360 8.43 -3.81 10.48
N ILE A 361 8.68 -5.09 10.75
CA ILE A 361 9.19 -5.61 12.03
C ILE A 361 10.70 -5.90 11.88
N PRO A 362 11.59 -5.08 12.46
CA PRO A 362 13.04 -5.19 12.28
C PRO A 362 13.63 -6.56 12.62
N ALA A 363 13.09 -7.26 13.62
CA ALA A 363 13.58 -8.58 14.01
C ALA A 363 13.46 -9.63 12.89
N LEU A 364 12.58 -9.44 11.92
CA LEU A 364 12.44 -10.37 10.79
C LEU A 364 13.59 -10.29 9.78
N TYR A 365 14.41 -9.24 9.80
CA TYR A 365 15.63 -9.16 9.00
C TYR A 365 16.78 -10.01 9.57
N GLU A 366 16.60 -10.62 10.75
CA GLU A 366 17.53 -11.59 11.34
C GLU A 366 16.99 -13.04 11.23
N ASP A 367 15.77 -13.23 10.69
CA ASP A 367 15.14 -14.54 10.53
C ASP A 367 15.76 -15.30 9.35
N GLU A 368 16.28 -16.52 9.62
CA GLU A 368 16.98 -17.34 8.63
C GLU A 368 16.12 -17.67 7.40
N GLU A 369 14.83 -17.97 7.56
CA GLU A 369 13.94 -18.32 6.44
C GLU A 369 13.60 -17.09 5.59
N VAL A 370 13.47 -15.92 6.22
CA VAL A 370 13.26 -14.65 5.51
C VAL A 370 14.49 -14.30 4.67
N LEU A 371 15.70 -14.46 5.24
CA LEU A 371 16.95 -14.20 4.55
C LEU A 371 17.25 -15.24 3.47
N GLU A 372 16.85 -16.50 3.65
CA GLU A 372 16.98 -17.51 2.60
C GLU A 372 16.10 -17.17 1.39
N ALA A 373 14.87 -16.72 1.62
CA ALA A 373 13.96 -16.29 0.56
C ALA A 373 14.37 -14.98 -0.11
N ASN A 374 14.94 -14.04 0.66
CA ASN A 374 15.33 -12.72 0.19
C ASN A 374 16.74 -12.34 0.65
N PRO A 375 17.80 -12.94 0.07
CA PRO A 375 19.17 -12.72 0.53
C PRO A 375 19.62 -11.26 0.49
N PHE A 376 19.04 -10.46 -0.42
CA PHE A 376 19.36 -9.04 -0.56
C PHE A 376 18.93 -8.18 0.65
N TYR A 377 18.05 -8.68 1.53
CA TYR A 377 17.72 -7.96 2.77
C TYR A 377 18.92 -7.82 3.73
N ALA A 378 19.91 -8.70 3.63
CA ALA A 378 21.16 -8.61 4.38
C ALA A 378 22.18 -7.68 3.74
N GLU A 379 21.95 -7.19 2.52
CA GLU A 379 22.94 -6.36 1.81
C GLU A 379 22.91 -4.92 2.34
N GLU A 380 24.09 -4.34 2.56
CA GLU A 380 24.25 -2.95 3.04
C GLU A 380 23.48 -1.94 2.17
N GLY A 381 23.41 -2.19 0.86
CA GLY A 381 22.69 -1.34 -0.09
C GLY A 381 21.19 -1.28 0.18
N PHE A 382 20.55 -2.42 0.48
CA PHE A 382 19.14 -2.47 0.81
C PHE A 382 18.85 -1.79 2.15
N VAL A 383 19.65 -2.08 3.17
CA VAL A 383 19.52 -1.46 4.50
C VAL A 383 19.61 0.07 4.37
N LYS A 384 20.59 0.57 3.63
CA LYS A 384 20.73 2.01 3.36
C LYS A 384 19.58 2.59 2.56
N ALA A 385 19.00 1.85 1.61
CA ALA A 385 17.84 2.32 0.86
C ALA A 385 16.63 2.53 1.78
N LEU A 386 16.41 1.64 2.76
CA LEU A 386 15.36 1.81 3.77
C LEU A 386 15.66 2.94 4.76
N GLU A 387 16.92 3.04 5.25
CA GLU A 387 17.32 4.08 6.20
C GLU A 387 17.23 5.50 5.60
N ASN A 388 17.52 5.63 4.30
CA ASN A 388 17.50 6.89 3.57
C ASN A 388 16.21 7.08 2.76
N ALA A 389 15.17 6.29 3.03
CA ALA A 389 13.91 6.45 2.33
C ALA A 389 13.25 7.79 2.65
N VAL A 390 12.86 8.50 1.61
CA VAL A 390 12.25 9.83 1.68
C VAL A 390 10.73 9.68 1.73
N PRO A 391 10.07 10.20 2.76
CA PRO A 391 8.62 10.18 2.81
C PRO A 391 8.04 11.05 1.69
N ARG A 392 6.89 10.64 1.18
CA ARG A 392 6.05 11.51 0.37
C ARG A 392 5.54 12.69 1.23
N PRO A 393 5.15 13.84 0.64
CA PRO A 393 4.63 14.97 1.41
C PRO A 393 3.56 14.55 2.43
N VAL A 394 3.71 14.96 3.69
CA VAL A 394 2.75 14.62 4.74
C VAL A 394 1.72 15.75 4.84
N ALA A 395 0.54 15.54 4.27
CA ALA A 395 -0.57 16.50 4.30
C ALA A 395 -1.90 15.74 4.38
N ALA A 396 -2.89 16.33 5.06
CA ALA A 396 -4.21 15.72 5.20
C ALA A 396 -4.95 15.58 3.85
N ASN A 397 -4.59 16.40 2.88
CA ASN A 397 -5.10 16.40 1.50
C ASN A 397 -4.04 15.95 0.50
N TYR A 398 -3.17 15.02 0.90
CA TYR A 398 -2.08 14.54 0.06
C TYR A 398 -2.55 14.04 -1.32
N GLN A 399 -3.72 13.41 -1.42
CA GLN A 399 -4.25 12.91 -2.69
C GLN A 399 -4.39 14.03 -3.73
N GLU A 400 -4.83 15.22 -3.32
CA GLU A 400 -4.93 16.38 -4.22
C GLU A 400 -3.56 16.93 -4.63
N ILE A 401 -2.60 16.92 -3.69
CA ILE A 401 -1.21 17.32 -3.96
C ILE A 401 -0.56 16.35 -4.95
N SER A 402 -0.75 15.05 -4.73
CA SER A 402 -0.28 14.01 -5.64
C SER A 402 -0.84 14.18 -7.04
N GLU A 403 -2.15 14.46 -7.19
CA GLU A 403 -2.77 14.69 -8.49
C GLU A 403 -2.14 15.88 -9.24
N VAL A 404 -1.87 16.98 -8.53
CA VAL A 404 -1.16 18.14 -9.09
C VAL A 404 0.23 17.72 -9.62
N MET A 405 0.99 16.98 -8.80
CA MET A 405 2.30 16.48 -9.21
C MET A 405 2.21 15.55 -10.42
N GLN A 406 1.30 14.60 -10.42
CA GLN A 406 1.09 13.64 -11.51
C GLN A 406 0.83 14.37 -12.85
N ILE A 407 -0.05 15.37 -12.83
CA ILE A 407 -0.43 16.13 -14.03
C ILE A 407 0.79 16.87 -14.60
N HIS A 408 1.46 17.68 -13.80
CA HIS A 408 2.51 18.56 -14.31
C HIS A 408 3.80 17.80 -14.65
N ILE A 409 4.16 16.77 -13.89
CA ILE A 409 5.28 15.89 -14.20
C ILE A 409 5.03 15.11 -15.50
N SER A 410 3.83 14.53 -15.67
CA SER A 410 3.44 13.85 -16.90
C SER A 410 3.48 14.78 -18.13
N GLN A 411 3.01 16.03 -17.99
CA GLN A 411 3.09 17.04 -19.05
C GLN A 411 4.55 17.37 -19.39
N ALA A 412 5.42 17.48 -18.39
CA ALA A 412 6.85 17.69 -18.61
C ALA A 412 7.49 16.48 -19.32
N MET A 413 7.20 15.25 -18.89
CA MET A 413 7.72 14.02 -19.51
C MET A 413 7.29 13.89 -20.97
N THR A 414 6.06 14.24 -21.30
CA THR A 414 5.53 14.17 -22.67
C THR A 414 5.89 15.38 -23.54
N GLY A 415 6.54 16.40 -22.99
CA GLY A 415 7.01 17.60 -23.72
C GLY A 415 5.92 18.61 -24.00
N GLN A 416 4.82 18.56 -23.30
CA GLN A 416 3.76 19.55 -23.41
C GLN A 416 4.17 20.89 -22.76
N ILE A 417 4.96 20.82 -21.69
CA ILE A 417 5.53 21.96 -20.97
C ILE A 417 7.01 21.71 -20.66
N THR A 418 7.77 22.73 -20.29
CA THR A 418 9.13 22.57 -19.77
C THR A 418 9.11 22.13 -18.31
N VAL A 419 10.24 21.66 -17.77
CA VAL A 419 10.36 21.29 -16.35
C VAL A 419 10.16 22.52 -15.47
N GLU A 420 10.76 23.66 -15.82
CA GLU A 420 10.60 24.91 -15.08
C GLU A 420 9.13 25.37 -15.04
N GLU A 421 8.40 25.23 -16.17
CA GLU A 421 6.98 25.54 -16.21
C GLU A 421 6.16 24.55 -15.35
N ALA A 422 6.51 23.26 -15.35
CA ALA A 422 5.87 22.25 -14.51
C ALA A 422 6.04 22.57 -13.02
N VAL A 423 7.25 22.91 -12.61
CA VAL A 423 7.58 23.24 -11.22
C VAL A 423 6.87 24.51 -10.74
N GLN A 424 6.82 25.56 -11.58
CA GLN A 424 6.07 26.80 -11.28
C GLN A 424 4.57 26.55 -11.12
N ARG A 425 3.99 25.68 -11.95
CA ARG A 425 2.57 25.31 -11.84
C ARG A 425 2.31 24.46 -10.61
N MET A 426 3.19 23.49 -10.31
CA MET A 426 3.09 22.68 -9.09
C MET A 426 3.13 23.56 -7.84
N GLU A 427 4.06 24.54 -7.76
CA GLU A 427 4.12 25.47 -6.62
C GLU A 427 2.78 26.19 -6.41
N ALA A 428 2.25 26.80 -7.47
CA ALA A 428 1.00 27.56 -7.39
C ALA A 428 -0.21 26.69 -7.03
N ASP A 429 -0.33 25.53 -7.67
CA ASP A 429 -1.49 24.66 -7.50
C ASP A 429 -1.44 23.91 -6.13
N ILE A 430 -0.24 23.55 -5.61
CA ILE A 430 -0.08 22.97 -4.28
C ILE A 430 -0.35 23.99 -3.19
N ASP A 431 0.15 25.23 -3.33
CA ASP A 431 -0.15 26.32 -2.39
C ASP A 431 -1.67 26.55 -2.25
N GLU A 432 -2.42 26.50 -3.37
CA GLU A 432 -3.88 26.63 -3.36
C GLU A 432 -4.53 25.48 -2.56
N LYS A 433 -3.99 24.26 -2.67
CA LYS A 433 -4.51 23.10 -1.94
C LYS A 433 -4.23 23.15 -0.45
N LEU A 434 -3.06 23.63 -0.04
CA LEU A 434 -2.69 23.73 1.37
C LEU A 434 -3.47 24.80 2.14
N VAL A 435 -4.03 25.80 1.47
CA VAL A 435 -4.82 26.89 2.09
C VAL A 435 -6.29 26.47 2.33
N GLN A 436 -6.78 25.40 1.71
CA GLN A 436 -8.15 24.91 1.86
C GLN A 436 -8.28 23.98 3.09
#